data_80584b2de861013dd18edd54ba1f545c
#
_entry.id   80584b2de861013dd18edd54ba1f545c
#
_cell.length_a   1.000
_cell.length_b   1.000
_cell.length_c   1.000
_cell.angle_alpha   90.00
_cell.angle_beta   90.00
_cell.angle_gamma   90.00
#
_symmetry.space_group_name_H-M   'P 1'
#
loop_
_entity.id
_entity.type
_entity.pdbx_description
1 polymer ?
#
loop_
_entity_poly.entity_id
_entity_poly.type
_entity_poly.pdbx_seq_one_letter_code
_entity_poly.pdbx_strand_id
1 'polypeptide(L)'
;FGLANLARRRSLSLIQATSLALSFTALMLLAIVGPGLLDTWRRELPPDTPNHFLINLQPEQAAAVATRLDALGARQLNTLPLAVGKLLAINGKTPRAEDFSDRRAAGWINGETRLSWSEALPPANRLVEGHWFGAAAATPEASVDRLWVDMFHLKLGDTLTLGVGEQRIEARITSVREVDWSSFRVNFFLLLDPASARSLPHSVLASFHLPRGHAADLAALSRDYPNLSLIDVDAILDRVRDARR
;
A
#
# COMPACT_ATOMS: atom_id res chain seq x y z
N PHE A 1 -49.01 -24.64 -29.44
CA PHE A 1 -47.89 -24.87 -30.40
C PHE A 1 -46.50 -24.79 -29.73
N GLY A 2 -46.28 -24.04 -28.65
CA GLY A 2 -44.96 -23.89 -28.00
C GLY A 2 -44.46 -25.12 -27.23
N LEU A 3 -45.31 -25.80 -26.48
CA LEU A 3 -44.94 -26.96 -25.63
C LEU A 3 -44.56 -28.22 -26.47
N ALA A 4 -45.17 -28.42 -27.66
CA ALA A 4 -44.87 -29.54 -28.56
C ALA A 4 -43.47 -29.39 -29.21
N ASN A 5 -43.00 -28.17 -29.44
CA ASN A 5 -41.66 -27.91 -29.98
C ASN A 5 -40.56 -28.10 -28.93
N LEU A 6 -40.83 -27.78 -27.67
CA LEU A 6 -39.95 -28.05 -26.52
C LEU A 6 -39.73 -29.56 -26.32
N ALA A 7 -40.77 -30.38 -26.50
CA ALA A 7 -40.68 -31.83 -26.38
C ALA A 7 -39.85 -32.48 -27.49
N ARG A 8 -39.79 -31.88 -28.68
CA ARG A 8 -39.05 -32.39 -29.85
C ARG A 8 -37.55 -32.09 -29.81
N ARG A 9 -37.14 -31.05 -29.08
CA ARG A 9 -35.71 -30.63 -28.95
C ARG A 9 -35.25 -30.58 -27.49
N ARG A 10 -35.61 -31.61 -26.73
CA ARG A 10 -35.38 -31.66 -25.27
C ARG A 10 -33.92 -31.35 -24.85
N SER A 11 -32.94 -31.91 -25.56
CA SER A 11 -31.52 -31.71 -25.23
C SER A 11 -31.08 -30.25 -25.46
N LEU A 12 -31.50 -29.63 -26.57
CA LEU A 12 -31.16 -28.26 -26.89
C LEU A 12 -31.83 -27.26 -25.91
N SER A 13 -33.10 -27.50 -25.60
CA SER A 13 -33.88 -26.68 -24.69
C SER A 13 -33.36 -26.80 -23.25
N LEU A 14 -32.89 -27.97 -22.82
CA LEU A 14 -32.21 -28.16 -21.53
C LEU A 14 -30.89 -27.42 -21.46
N ILE A 15 -30.06 -27.50 -22.49
CA ILE A 15 -28.77 -26.77 -22.53
C ILE A 15 -29.01 -25.26 -22.47
N GLN A 16 -29.96 -24.74 -23.21
CA GLN A 16 -30.30 -23.30 -23.19
C GLN A 16 -30.87 -22.88 -21.84
N ALA A 17 -31.76 -23.65 -21.24
CA ALA A 17 -32.34 -23.35 -19.94
C ALA A 17 -31.30 -23.40 -18.82
N THR A 18 -30.41 -24.39 -18.83
CA THR A 18 -29.33 -24.48 -17.83
C THR A 18 -28.29 -23.38 -17.99
N SER A 19 -27.93 -23.03 -19.23
CA SER A 19 -27.02 -21.90 -19.49
C SER A 19 -27.62 -20.56 -19.04
N LEU A 20 -28.90 -20.35 -19.33
CA LEU A 20 -29.61 -19.13 -18.89
C LEU A 20 -29.74 -19.08 -17.36
N ALA A 21 -30.10 -20.19 -16.73
CA ALA A 21 -30.19 -20.28 -15.27
C ALA A 21 -28.83 -20.02 -14.61
N LEU A 22 -27.76 -20.61 -15.14
CA LEU A 22 -26.40 -20.41 -14.63
C LEU A 22 -25.97 -18.94 -14.76
N SER A 23 -26.21 -18.32 -15.92
CA SER A 23 -25.92 -16.92 -16.18
C SER A 23 -26.70 -15.99 -15.23
N PHE A 24 -27.99 -16.28 -15.02
CA PHE A 24 -28.85 -15.51 -14.14
C PHE A 24 -28.42 -15.65 -12.66
N THR A 25 -28.04 -16.86 -12.24
CA THR A 25 -27.52 -17.12 -10.91
C THR A 25 -26.20 -16.39 -10.68
N ALA A 26 -25.28 -16.41 -11.66
CA ALA A 26 -24.02 -15.67 -11.56
C ALA A 26 -24.24 -14.16 -11.47
N LEU A 27 -25.15 -13.60 -12.28
CA LEU A 27 -25.53 -12.18 -12.20
C LEU A 27 -26.17 -11.82 -10.87
N MET A 28 -27.05 -12.67 -10.35
CA MET A 28 -27.71 -12.47 -9.06
C MET A 28 -26.72 -12.54 -7.88
N LEU A 29 -25.80 -13.50 -7.91
CA LEU A 29 -24.72 -13.58 -6.94
C LEU A 29 -23.85 -12.32 -6.98
N LEU A 30 -23.45 -11.85 -8.15
CA LEU A 30 -22.65 -10.66 -8.31
C LEU A 30 -23.39 -9.40 -7.79
N ALA A 31 -24.68 -9.29 -8.05
CA ALA A 31 -25.51 -8.17 -7.65
C ALA A 31 -25.80 -8.12 -6.14
N ILE A 32 -25.93 -9.27 -5.49
CA ILE A 32 -26.30 -9.38 -4.07
C ILE A 32 -25.04 -9.46 -3.18
N VAL A 33 -24.10 -10.32 -3.56
CA VAL A 33 -22.92 -10.60 -2.72
C VAL A 33 -21.88 -9.47 -2.81
N GLY A 34 -21.71 -8.88 -4.00
CA GLY A 34 -20.70 -7.84 -4.22
C GLY A 34 -20.86 -6.61 -3.31
N PRO A 35 -22.04 -5.98 -3.24
CA PRO A 35 -22.28 -4.86 -2.32
C PRO A 35 -22.17 -5.27 -0.84
N GLY A 36 -22.70 -6.44 -0.49
CA GLY A 36 -22.68 -6.93 0.88
C GLY A 36 -21.27 -7.18 1.42
N LEU A 37 -20.38 -7.72 0.60
CA LEU A 37 -18.97 -7.95 0.99
C LEU A 37 -18.24 -6.65 1.26
N LEU A 38 -18.41 -5.63 0.42
CA LEU A 38 -17.79 -4.31 0.62
C LEU A 38 -18.28 -3.63 1.90
N ASP A 39 -19.58 -3.73 2.19
CA ASP A 39 -20.15 -3.12 3.39
C ASP A 39 -19.75 -3.89 4.66
N THR A 40 -19.64 -5.21 4.60
CA THR A 40 -19.14 -6.04 5.72
C THR A 40 -17.68 -5.72 5.99
N TRP A 41 -16.84 -5.70 4.97
CA TRP A 41 -15.43 -5.37 5.10
C TRP A 41 -15.20 -3.96 5.69
N ARG A 42 -16.00 -2.96 5.27
CA ARG A 42 -15.94 -1.60 5.85
C ARG A 42 -16.34 -1.56 7.33
N ARG A 43 -17.31 -2.37 7.75
CA ARG A 43 -17.75 -2.44 9.15
C ARG A 43 -16.73 -3.11 10.07
N GLU A 44 -15.86 -3.94 9.51
CA GLU A 44 -14.78 -4.60 10.23
C GLU A 44 -13.57 -3.67 10.42
N LEU A 45 -13.44 -2.58 9.62
CA LEU A 45 -12.38 -1.61 9.81
C LEU A 45 -12.65 -0.75 11.06
N PRO A 46 -11.62 -0.50 11.88
CA PRO A 46 -11.74 0.43 13.00
C PRO A 46 -12.29 1.80 12.54
N PRO A 47 -13.13 2.46 13.34
CA PRO A 47 -13.78 3.71 12.94
C PRO A 47 -12.81 4.86 12.63
N ASP A 48 -11.60 4.79 13.16
CA ASP A 48 -10.53 5.78 12.94
C ASP A 48 -9.52 5.33 11.87
N THR A 49 -9.83 4.31 11.06
CA THR A 49 -8.95 3.90 9.96
C THR A 49 -8.68 5.09 9.04
N PRO A 50 -7.41 5.34 8.65
CA PRO A 50 -7.07 6.42 7.75
C PRO A 50 -7.88 6.36 6.45
N ASN A 51 -8.50 7.48 6.10
CA ASN A 51 -9.30 7.64 4.89
C ASN A 51 -8.73 8.68 3.93
N HIS A 52 -7.64 9.35 4.33
CA HIS A 52 -6.94 10.34 3.50
C HIS A 52 -5.45 10.06 3.47
N PHE A 53 -4.83 10.34 2.30
CA PHE A 53 -3.39 10.28 2.12
C PHE A 53 -2.89 11.59 1.50
N LEU A 54 -1.74 12.06 1.98
CA LEU A 54 -0.98 13.16 1.38
C LEU A 54 0.32 12.59 0.82
N ILE A 55 0.57 12.88 -0.45
CA ILE A 55 1.77 12.47 -1.15
C ILE A 55 2.54 13.72 -1.58
N ASN A 56 3.87 13.61 -1.65
CA ASN A 56 4.76 14.68 -2.07
C ASN A 56 4.77 15.92 -1.14
N LEU A 57 4.54 15.69 0.16
CA LEU A 57 4.71 16.70 1.18
C LEU A 57 6.22 16.96 1.37
N GLN A 58 6.66 18.21 1.26
CA GLN A 58 8.07 18.53 1.48
C GLN A 58 8.36 18.52 2.99
N PRO A 59 9.57 18.10 3.42
CA PRO A 59 9.92 18.02 4.83
C PRO A 59 9.68 19.33 5.60
N GLU A 60 9.95 20.48 4.96
CA GLU A 60 9.78 21.81 5.54
C GLU A 60 8.30 22.19 5.75
N GLN A 61 7.41 21.60 4.98
CA GLN A 61 5.96 21.82 5.06
C GLN A 61 5.28 20.90 6.09
N ALA A 62 5.93 19.79 6.46
CA ALA A 62 5.31 18.71 7.22
C ALA A 62 4.72 19.19 8.57
N ALA A 63 5.46 20.02 9.31
CA ALA A 63 5.02 20.53 10.61
C ALA A 63 3.78 21.45 10.46
N ALA A 64 3.79 22.35 9.49
CA ALA A 64 2.69 23.30 9.28
C ALA A 64 1.42 22.55 8.80
N VAL A 65 1.57 21.58 7.91
CA VAL A 65 0.45 20.76 7.43
C VAL A 65 -0.10 19.90 8.57
N ALA A 66 0.76 19.27 9.39
CA ALA A 66 0.33 18.49 10.55
C ALA A 66 -0.49 19.32 11.54
N THR A 67 -0.02 20.54 11.89
CA THR A 67 -0.75 21.46 12.75
C THR A 67 -2.13 21.82 12.19
N ARG A 68 -2.21 22.06 10.88
CA ARG A 68 -3.47 22.39 10.22
C ARG A 68 -4.44 21.20 10.20
N LEU A 69 -3.95 19.99 9.96
CA LEU A 69 -4.76 18.78 10.02
C LEU A 69 -5.27 18.50 11.43
N ASP A 70 -4.43 18.71 12.45
CA ASP A 70 -4.82 18.57 13.85
C ASP A 70 -5.94 19.55 14.22
N ALA A 71 -5.83 20.81 13.78
CA ALA A 71 -6.87 21.84 13.97
C ALA A 71 -8.21 21.47 13.30
N LEU A 72 -8.21 20.66 12.24
CA LEU A 72 -9.39 20.11 11.59
C LEU A 72 -9.93 18.84 12.28
N GLY A 73 -9.27 18.37 13.34
CA GLY A 73 -9.66 17.17 14.08
C GLY A 73 -9.20 15.87 13.40
N ALA A 74 -8.16 15.92 12.61
CA ALA A 74 -7.57 14.72 12.02
C ALA A 74 -7.07 13.77 13.13
N ARG A 75 -7.33 12.49 12.96
CA ARG A 75 -6.91 11.43 13.89
C ARG A 75 -5.96 10.47 13.18
N GLN A 76 -5.20 9.71 13.98
CA GLN A 76 -4.30 8.67 13.46
C GLN A 76 -3.30 9.22 12.41
N LEU A 77 -2.90 10.49 12.55
CA LEU A 77 -1.89 11.07 11.65
C LEU A 77 -0.60 10.28 11.77
N ASN A 78 -0.23 9.63 10.70
CA ASN A 78 1.02 8.88 10.56
C ASN A 78 1.81 9.45 9.39
N THR A 79 3.03 9.90 9.66
CA THR A 79 3.92 10.47 8.65
C THR A 79 5.19 9.66 8.58
N LEU A 80 5.59 9.31 7.36
CA LEU A 80 6.86 8.65 7.10
C LEU A 80 7.57 9.34 5.94
N PRO A 81 8.90 9.48 5.99
CA PRO A 81 9.67 9.91 4.85
C PRO A 81 9.54 8.90 3.70
N LEU A 82 9.56 9.37 2.48
CA LEU A 82 9.54 8.58 1.27
C LEU A 82 10.73 8.96 0.41
N ALA A 83 11.69 8.10 0.30
CA ALA A 83 12.75 8.17 -0.69
C ALA A 83 12.47 7.18 -1.82
N VAL A 84 12.81 7.59 -3.03
CA VAL A 84 12.67 6.77 -4.23
C VAL A 84 14.05 6.41 -4.74
N GLY A 85 14.30 5.13 -4.92
CA GLY A 85 15.59 4.62 -5.35
C GLY A 85 15.45 3.38 -6.22
N LYS A 86 16.53 2.64 -6.36
CA LYS A 86 16.60 1.34 -7.05
C LYS A 86 17.34 0.32 -6.21
N LEU A 87 16.89 -0.93 -6.27
CA LEU A 87 17.64 -2.07 -5.77
C LEU A 87 18.73 -2.42 -6.78
N LEU A 88 20.00 -2.16 -6.43
CA LEU A 88 21.15 -2.34 -7.32
C LEU A 88 21.78 -3.72 -7.17
N ALA A 89 21.87 -4.23 -5.92
CA ALA A 89 22.43 -5.53 -5.66
C ALA A 89 21.87 -6.18 -4.38
N ILE A 90 21.89 -7.49 -4.35
CA ILE A 90 21.64 -8.34 -3.17
C ILE A 90 22.94 -9.14 -2.97
N ASN A 91 23.57 -9.00 -1.80
CA ASN A 91 24.87 -9.64 -1.50
C ASN A 91 25.94 -9.40 -2.59
N GLY A 92 25.99 -8.15 -3.08
CA GLY A 92 26.94 -7.72 -4.11
C GLY A 92 26.61 -8.20 -5.54
N LYS A 93 25.55 -8.98 -5.75
CA LYS A 93 25.12 -9.46 -7.07
C LYS A 93 23.95 -8.64 -7.58
N THR A 94 24.00 -8.18 -8.82
CA THR A 94 22.87 -7.52 -9.47
C THR A 94 21.75 -8.54 -9.70
N PRO A 95 20.56 -8.34 -9.09
CA PRO A 95 19.46 -9.28 -9.23
C PRO A 95 18.88 -9.20 -10.66
N ARG A 96 18.48 -10.34 -11.20
CA ARG A 96 17.79 -10.45 -12.48
C ARG A 96 16.41 -11.02 -12.26
N ALA A 97 15.43 -10.61 -13.06
CA ALA A 97 14.07 -11.11 -12.95
C ALA A 97 13.96 -12.63 -13.08
N GLU A 98 14.84 -13.23 -13.88
CA GLU A 98 14.93 -14.67 -14.12
C GLU A 98 15.45 -15.48 -12.92
N ASP A 99 16.11 -14.82 -11.96
CA ASP A 99 16.66 -15.47 -10.75
C ASP A 99 15.56 -15.81 -9.73
N PHE A 100 14.33 -15.29 -9.93
CA PHE A 100 13.24 -15.40 -8.98
C PHE A 100 11.99 -16.02 -9.60
N SER A 101 11.36 -16.93 -8.87
CA SER A 101 10.12 -17.59 -9.30
C SER A 101 8.87 -16.68 -9.25
N ASP A 102 8.91 -15.67 -8.40
CA ASP A 102 7.82 -14.70 -8.26
C ASP A 102 7.89 -13.64 -9.37
N ARG A 103 6.86 -13.61 -10.24
CA ARG A 103 6.78 -12.64 -11.35
C ARG A 103 6.79 -11.18 -10.89
N ARG A 104 6.41 -10.91 -9.65
CA ARG A 104 6.41 -9.56 -9.07
C ARG A 104 7.83 -9.03 -8.86
N ALA A 105 8.81 -9.92 -8.68
CA ALA A 105 10.22 -9.56 -8.55
C ALA A 105 10.72 -8.71 -9.72
N ALA A 106 10.30 -9.03 -10.95
CA ALA A 106 10.65 -8.27 -12.14
C ALA A 106 10.25 -6.79 -12.06
N GLY A 107 9.07 -6.50 -11.50
CA GLY A 107 8.59 -5.14 -11.31
C GLY A 107 9.45 -4.34 -10.33
N TRP A 108 9.92 -4.97 -9.26
CA TRP A 108 10.80 -4.35 -8.26
C TRP A 108 12.24 -4.18 -8.74
N ILE A 109 12.75 -5.15 -9.49
CA ILE A 109 14.13 -5.10 -10.02
C ILE A 109 14.27 -4.04 -11.12
N ASN A 110 13.30 -3.98 -12.03
CA ASN A 110 13.33 -3.04 -13.17
C ASN A 110 12.72 -1.68 -12.84
N GLY A 111 11.95 -1.59 -11.77
CA GLY A 111 11.24 -0.40 -11.35
C GLY A 111 11.97 0.39 -10.26
N GLU A 112 11.18 1.26 -9.63
CA GLU A 112 11.61 2.05 -8.49
C GLU A 112 11.34 1.32 -7.18
N THR A 113 12.28 1.39 -6.27
CA THR A 113 12.14 0.95 -4.89
C THR A 113 11.79 2.14 -4.01
N ARG A 114 10.62 2.08 -3.38
CA ARG A 114 10.22 3.06 -2.37
C ARG A 114 10.68 2.58 -1.02
N LEU A 115 11.45 3.41 -0.34
CA LEU A 115 12.00 3.13 0.97
C LEU A 115 11.73 4.27 1.93
N SER A 116 11.81 3.97 3.20
CA SER A 116 11.58 4.92 4.29
C SER A 116 12.51 4.64 5.44
N TRP A 117 12.36 5.39 6.53
CA TRP A 117 13.04 5.16 7.81
C TRP A 117 12.16 5.61 8.96
N SER A 118 12.39 5.03 10.12
CA SER A 118 11.67 5.37 11.34
C SER A 118 12.50 4.98 12.56
N GLU A 119 12.49 5.80 13.60
CA GLU A 119 13.18 5.49 14.85
C GLU A 119 12.50 4.35 15.59
N ALA A 120 11.18 4.38 15.64
CA ALA A 120 10.38 3.33 16.25
C ALA A 120 9.74 2.44 15.19
N LEU A 121 9.38 1.23 15.56
CA LEU A 121 8.62 0.33 14.71
C LEU A 121 7.30 1.02 14.32
N PRO A 122 7.02 1.24 13.01
CA PRO A 122 5.81 1.92 12.60
C PRO A 122 4.55 1.18 13.03
N PRO A 123 3.44 1.88 13.25
CA PRO A 123 2.14 1.25 13.52
C PRO A 123 1.77 0.22 12.44
N ALA A 124 1.01 -0.79 12.83
CA ALA A 124 0.62 -1.90 11.95
C ALA A 124 1.79 -2.73 11.41
N ASN A 125 2.92 -2.72 12.12
CA ASN A 125 4.05 -3.60 11.88
C ASN A 125 4.29 -4.51 13.08
N ARG A 126 4.69 -5.74 12.81
CA ARG A 126 5.11 -6.70 13.81
C ARG A 126 6.49 -7.24 13.44
N LEU A 127 7.44 -7.12 14.36
CA LEU A 127 8.75 -7.73 14.20
C LEU A 127 8.62 -9.26 14.28
N VAL A 128 9.14 -9.96 13.29
CA VAL A 128 9.04 -11.42 13.18
C VAL A 128 10.38 -12.08 13.47
N GLU A 129 11.46 -11.50 12.94
CA GLU A 129 12.81 -12.03 13.11
C GLU A 129 13.80 -10.87 13.31
N GLY A 130 14.88 -11.15 14.04
CA GLY A 130 15.95 -10.18 14.27
C GLY A 130 15.61 -9.13 15.33
N HIS A 131 16.19 -7.94 15.19
CA HIS A 131 16.03 -6.82 16.12
C HIS A 131 15.80 -5.51 15.35
N TRP A 132 15.05 -4.60 15.99
CA TRP A 132 14.86 -3.26 15.45
C TRP A 132 16.16 -2.44 15.57
N PHE A 133 16.26 -1.38 14.79
CA PHE A 133 17.43 -0.52 14.69
C PHE A 133 17.93 -0.05 16.05
N GLY A 134 19.24 -0.13 16.26
CA GLY A 134 19.90 0.41 17.44
C GLY A 134 20.23 1.90 17.31
N ALA A 135 20.58 2.54 18.44
CA ALA A 135 20.84 3.97 18.48
C ALA A 135 22.09 4.43 17.70
N ALA A 136 23.00 3.53 17.36
CA ALA A 136 24.20 3.81 16.56
C ALA A 136 24.73 2.52 15.92
N ALA A 137 24.17 2.13 14.79
CA ALA A 137 24.76 1.06 14.00
C ALA A 137 26.04 1.56 13.32
N ALA A 138 27.10 0.75 13.39
CA ALA A 138 28.37 1.06 12.71
C ALA A 138 28.25 0.93 11.19
N THR A 139 27.24 0.22 10.71
CA THR A 139 26.92 0.01 9.29
C THR A 139 25.42 0.23 9.09
N PRO A 140 24.98 0.70 7.89
CA PRO A 140 23.56 0.88 7.63
C PRO A 140 22.77 -0.41 7.83
N GLU A 141 21.63 -0.30 8.50
CA GLU A 141 20.73 -1.40 8.80
C GLU A 141 19.44 -1.30 7.99
N ALA A 142 18.89 -2.45 7.63
CA ALA A 142 17.63 -2.57 6.90
C ALA A 142 16.65 -3.50 7.60
N SER A 143 15.38 -3.10 7.62
CA SER A 143 14.26 -3.94 8.00
C SER A 143 13.39 -4.20 6.78
N VAL A 144 13.13 -5.45 6.48
CA VAL A 144 12.37 -5.86 5.29
C VAL A 144 11.03 -6.49 5.67
N ASP A 145 10.03 -6.28 4.82
CA ASP A 145 8.74 -6.95 4.93
C ASP A 145 8.88 -8.43 4.53
N ARG A 146 8.13 -9.31 5.18
CA ARG A 146 8.08 -10.74 4.89
C ARG A 146 7.82 -11.04 3.41
N LEU A 147 6.99 -10.25 2.74
CA LEU A 147 6.72 -10.42 1.31
C LEU A 147 7.98 -10.26 0.45
N TRP A 148 8.90 -9.34 0.82
CA TRP A 148 10.18 -9.20 0.14
C TRP A 148 11.13 -10.34 0.46
N VAL A 149 11.13 -10.82 1.71
CA VAL A 149 11.91 -11.99 2.12
C VAL A 149 11.53 -13.20 1.27
N ASP A 150 10.25 -13.46 1.13
CA ASP A 150 9.75 -14.61 0.36
C ASP A 150 10.01 -14.44 -1.13
N MET A 151 9.82 -13.22 -1.67
CA MET A 151 9.98 -12.91 -3.09
C MET A 151 11.44 -13.00 -3.56
N PHE A 152 12.36 -12.43 -2.78
CA PHE A 152 13.79 -12.33 -3.12
C PHE A 152 14.66 -13.37 -2.40
N HIS A 153 14.06 -14.30 -1.63
CA HIS A 153 14.75 -15.30 -0.83
C HIS A 153 15.79 -14.72 0.13
N LEU A 154 15.44 -13.57 0.73
CA LEU A 154 16.32 -12.83 1.64
C LEU A 154 16.44 -13.53 2.99
N LYS A 155 17.54 -13.26 3.69
CA LYS A 155 17.82 -13.75 5.04
C LYS A 155 18.36 -12.64 5.90
N LEU A 156 18.25 -12.80 7.23
CA LEU A 156 18.96 -11.93 8.16
C LEU A 156 20.47 -11.99 7.86
N GLY A 157 21.08 -10.82 7.84
CA GLY A 157 22.50 -10.65 7.53
C GLY A 157 22.82 -10.42 6.05
N ASP A 158 21.87 -10.63 5.13
CA ASP A 158 22.04 -10.26 3.73
C ASP A 158 22.22 -8.74 3.58
N THR A 159 22.94 -8.35 2.54
CA THR A 159 23.20 -6.93 2.24
C THR A 159 22.42 -6.49 1.01
N LEU A 160 21.68 -5.41 1.15
CA LEU A 160 20.99 -4.74 0.05
C LEU A 160 21.78 -3.51 -0.37
N THR A 161 22.10 -3.39 -1.64
CA THR A 161 22.68 -2.18 -2.21
C THR A 161 21.57 -1.38 -2.90
N LEU A 162 21.38 -0.17 -2.45
CA LEU A 162 20.33 0.75 -2.92
C LEU A 162 20.97 1.98 -3.54
N GLY A 163 20.42 2.44 -4.65
CA GLY A 163 20.76 3.74 -5.25
C GLY A 163 19.61 4.71 -5.03
N VAL A 164 19.87 5.86 -4.42
CA VAL A 164 18.88 6.92 -4.18
C VAL A 164 19.46 8.24 -4.65
N GLY A 165 18.93 8.78 -5.76
CA GLY A 165 19.59 9.88 -6.45
C GLY A 165 21.02 9.50 -6.84
N GLU A 166 21.99 10.32 -6.42
CA GLU A 166 23.43 10.06 -6.64
C GLU A 166 24.08 9.25 -5.50
N GLN A 167 23.35 8.94 -4.45
CA GLN A 167 23.85 8.21 -3.28
C GLN A 167 23.67 6.72 -3.44
N ARG A 168 24.65 5.97 -2.94
CA ARG A 168 24.61 4.51 -2.84
C ARG A 168 24.73 4.08 -1.40
N ILE A 169 23.80 3.26 -0.95
CA ILE A 169 23.76 2.74 0.42
C ILE A 169 23.83 1.23 0.36
N GLU A 170 24.70 0.66 1.18
CA GLU A 170 24.75 -0.77 1.47
C GLU A 170 24.22 -1.00 2.87
N ALA A 171 23.02 -1.58 2.97
CA ALA A 171 22.36 -1.81 4.24
C ALA A 171 22.24 -3.32 4.51
N ARG A 172 22.59 -3.71 5.74
CA ARG A 172 22.48 -5.09 6.19
C ARG A 172 21.08 -5.35 6.74
N ILE A 173 20.46 -6.44 6.35
CA ILE A 173 19.15 -6.85 6.88
C ILE A 173 19.34 -7.32 8.33
N THR A 174 18.81 -6.56 9.28
CA THR A 174 18.86 -6.86 10.72
C THR A 174 17.53 -7.31 11.28
N SER A 175 16.44 -7.09 10.53
CA SER A 175 15.13 -7.55 10.93
C SER A 175 14.18 -7.85 9.76
N VAL A 176 13.27 -8.77 10.03
CA VAL A 176 12.11 -9.08 9.19
C VAL A 176 10.86 -8.69 9.95
N ARG A 177 9.94 -8.01 9.29
CA ARG A 177 8.65 -7.60 9.85
C ARG A 177 7.49 -8.07 8.98
N GLU A 178 6.35 -8.20 9.59
CA GLU A 178 5.07 -8.33 8.91
C GLU A 178 4.32 -7.00 8.98
N VAL A 179 3.86 -6.55 7.84
CA VAL A 179 3.06 -5.32 7.71
C VAL A 179 1.60 -5.69 7.53
N ASP A 180 0.73 -5.12 8.35
CA ASP A 180 -0.71 -5.18 8.11
C ASP A 180 -1.11 -4.12 7.07
N TRP A 181 -1.06 -4.53 5.80
CA TRP A 181 -1.44 -3.69 4.67
C TRP A 181 -2.93 -3.32 4.64
N SER A 182 -3.78 -4.05 5.39
CA SER A 182 -5.20 -3.75 5.51
C SER A 182 -5.51 -2.59 6.46
N SER A 183 -4.52 -2.13 7.22
CA SER A 183 -4.64 -1.03 8.18
C SER A 183 -4.82 0.35 7.54
N PHE A 184 -4.60 0.49 6.23
CA PHE A 184 -4.56 1.78 5.50
C PHE A 184 -3.58 2.81 6.08
N ARG A 185 -2.58 2.35 6.83
CA ARG A 185 -1.49 3.20 7.32
C ARG A 185 -0.36 3.22 6.32
N VAL A 186 0.34 4.36 6.26
CA VAL A 186 1.55 4.45 5.45
C VAL A 186 2.56 3.42 5.92
N ASN A 187 3.00 2.56 5.02
CA ASN A 187 4.00 1.54 5.25
C ASN A 187 4.85 1.30 4.00
N PHE A 188 6.01 0.66 4.20
CA PHE A 188 6.97 0.37 3.15
C PHE A 188 7.48 -1.06 3.29
N PHE A 189 7.86 -1.68 2.17
CA PHE A 189 8.49 -3.00 2.16
C PHE A 189 9.89 -2.96 2.74
N LEU A 190 10.57 -1.81 2.61
CA LEU A 190 11.94 -1.61 3.06
C LEU A 190 12.01 -0.37 3.94
N LEU A 191 12.54 -0.53 5.14
CA LEU A 191 12.91 0.55 6.05
C LEU A 191 14.41 0.50 6.30
N LEU A 192 15.04 1.66 6.32
CA LEU A 192 16.43 1.84 6.72
C LEU A 192 16.52 2.42 8.13
N ASP A 193 17.67 2.28 8.76
CA ASP A 193 17.93 3.00 9.99
C ASP A 193 18.00 4.51 9.73
N PRO A 194 17.49 5.34 10.65
CA PRO A 194 17.42 6.78 10.44
C PRO A 194 18.79 7.47 10.29
N ALA A 195 19.83 6.95 10.95
CA ALA A 195 21.16 7.57 10.89
C ALA A 195 21.73 7.53 9.48
N SER A 196 21.49 6.43 8.75
CA SER A 196 21.97 6.24 7.39
C SER A 196 21.07 6.90 6.33
N ALA A 197 19.78 7.12 6.63
CA ALA A 197 18.80 7.50 5.62
C ALA A 197 18.39 8.98 5.66
N ARG A 198 18.58 9.71 6.77
CA ARG A 198 18.11 11.11 6.91
C ARG A 198 18.66 12.08 5.89
N SER A 199 19.83 11.83 5.34
CA SER A 199 20.48 12.68 4.33
C SER A 199 19.98 12.42 2.91
N LEU A 200 19.17 11.39 2.70
CA LEU A 200 18.64 11.05 1.39
C LEU A 200 17.61 12.09 0.90
N PRO A 201 17.59 12.38 -0.39
CA PRO A 201 16.51 13.17 -0.98
C PRO A 201 15.18 12.45 -0.79
N HIS A 202 14.22 13.12 -0.18
CA HIS A 202 12.93 12.51 0.16
C HIS A 202 11.79 13.53 0.18
N SER A 203 10.58 13.04 0.08
CA SER A 203 9.35 13.72 0.46
C SER A 203 8.77 13.05 1.72
N VAL A 204 7.67 13.56 2.21
CA VAL A 204 6.92 12.95 3.32
C VAL A 204 5.59 12.42 2.77
N LEU A 205 5.26 11.22 3.16
CA LEU A 205 3.97 10.58 2.93
C LEU A 205 3.20 10.58 4.25
N ALA A 206 1.95 11.01 4.22
CA ALA A 206 1.09 11.02 5.39
C ALA A 206 -0.21 10.26 5.15
N SER A 207 -0.70 9.59 6.18
CA SER A 207 -2.07 9.05 6.24
C SER A 207 -2.75 9.55 7.50
N PHE A 208 -4.05 9.84 7.42
CA PHE A 208 -4.84 10.31 8.54
C PHE A 208 -6.33 9.99 8.33
N HIS A 209 -7.05 9.96 9.44
CA HIS A 209 -8.50 9.91 9.41
C HIS A 209 -9.07 11.31 9.62
N LEU A 210 -9.94 11.74 8.71
CA LEU A 210 -10.68 13.00 8.85
C LEU A 210 -12.18 12.71 8.66
N PRO A 211 -13.05 13.16 9.60
CA PRO A 211 -14.48 13.02 9.45
C PRO A 211 -15.00 13.72 8.17
N ARG A 212 -16.16 13.30 7.69
CA ARG A 212 -16.81 13.96 6.53
C ARG A 212 -17.14 15.41 6.84
N GLY A 213 -17.13 16.26 5.81
CA GLY A 213 -17.50 17.67 5.92
C GLY A 213 -16.35 18.66 5.70
N HIS A 214 -15.11 18.19 5.61
CA HIS A 214 -13.91 19.04 5.46
C HIS A 214 -13.42 19.21 4.02
N ALA A 215 -14.25 18.94 3.02
CA ALA A 215 -13.83 19.02 1.60
C ALA A 215 -13.33 20.42 1.22
N ALA A 216 -13.95 21.51 1.75
CA ALA A 216 -13.51 22.88 1.51
C ALA A 216 -12.15 23.19 2.13
N ASP A 217 -11.89 22.65 3.34
CA ASP A 217 -10.63 22.82 4.07
C ASP A 217 -9.50 22.07 3.37
N LEU A 218 -9.77 20.86 2.91
CA LEU A 218 -8.82 20.05 2.12
C LEU A 218 -8.52 20.69 0.75
N ALA A 219 -9.53 21.27 0.10
CA ALA A 219 -9.32 22.05 -1.13
C ALA A 219 -8.50 23.32 -0.87
N ALA A 220 -8.67 23.98 0.28
CA ALA A 220 -7.83 25.11 0.68
C ALA A 220 -6.39 24.65 0.94
N LEU A 221 -6.19 23.52 1.63
CA LEU A 221 -4.87 22.94 1.83
C LEU A 221 -4.15 22.67 0.49
N SER A 222 -4.86 22.08 -0.48
CA SER A 222 -4.28 21.79 -1.81
C SER A 222 -3.98 23.07 -2.61
N ARG A 223 -4.70 24.18 -2.39
CA ARG A 223 -4.37 25.47 -3.02
C ARG A 223 -3.14 26.12 -2.40
N ASP A 224 -3.01 26.03 -1.08
CA ASP A 224 -1.90 26.63 -0.33
C ASP A 224 -0.58 25.84 -0.57
N TYR A 225 -0.69 24.54 -0.85
CA TYR A 225 0.43 23.64 -1.12
C TYR A 225 0.21 22.90 -2.48
N PRO A 226 0.43 23.55 -3.61
CA PRO A 226 0.09 22.96 -4.91
C PRO A 226 0.95 21.74 -5.31
N ASN A 227 2.04 21.50 -4.61
CA ASN A 227 2.87 20.29 -4.76
C ASN A 227 2.23 19.05 -4.11
N LEU A 228 1.28 19.22 -3.18
CA LEU A 228 0.63 18.09 -2.50
C LEU A 228 -0.37 17.38 -3.40
N SER A 229 -0.32 16.07 -3.37
CA SER A 229 -1.38 15.22 -3.91
C SER A 229 -2.19 14.65 -2.74
N LEU A 230 -3.46 15.05 -2.67
CA LEU A 230 -4.42 14.54 -1.69
C LEU A 230 -5.22 13.41 -2.32
N ILE A 231 -5.25 12.27 -1.65
CA ILE A 231 -6.11 11.12 -2.00
C ILE A 231 -7.16 10.98 -0.92
N ASP A 232 -8.43 11.12 -1.30
CA ASP A 232 -9.60 10.84 -0.47
C ASP A 232 -10.18 9.48 -0.87
N VAL A 233 -10.00 8.49 -0.01
CA VAL A 233 -10.44 7.11 -0.25
C VAL A 233 -11.96 7.03 -0.22
N ASP A 234 -12.62 7.78 0.67
CA ASP A 234 -14.08 7.79 0.76
C ASP A 234 -14.70 8.33 -0.52
N ALA A 235 -14.17 9.42 -1.06
CA ALA A 235 -14.63 9.99 -2.32
C ALA A 235 -14.45 9.04 -3.51
N ILE A 236 -13.35 8.28 -3.54
CA ILE A 236 -13.11 7.27 -4.58
C ILE A 236 -14.14 6.15 -4.47
N LEU A 237 -14.39 5.65 -3.27
CA LEU A 237 -15.35 4.57 -3.03
C LEU A 237 -16.79 5.01 -3.30
N ASP A 238 -17.15 6.25 -3.00
CA ASP A 238 -18.47 6.79 -3.32
C ASP A 238 -18.68 6.91 -4.85
N ARG A 239 -17.67 7.37 -5.61
CA ARG A 239 -17.74 7.38 -7.09
C ARG A 239 -17.94 5.99 -7.70
N VAL A 240 -17.29 4.96 -7.15
CA VAL A 240 -17.46 3.57 -7.60
C VAL A 240 -18.88 3.07 -7.34
N ARG A 241 -19.52 3.53 -6.26
CA ARG A 241 -20.93 3.22 -5.96
C ARG A 241 -21.88 3.91 -6.94
N ASP A 242 -21.66 5.19 -7.22
CA ASP A 242 -22.54 5.98 -8.09
C ASP A 242 -22.46 5.52 -9.55
N ALA A 243 -21.28 5.07 -10.01
CA ALA A 243 -21.10 4.50 -11.34
C ALA A 243 -21.81 3.15 -11.56
N ARG A 244 -22.34 2.52 -10.49
CA ARG A 244 -23.11 1.26 -10.54
C ARG A 244 -24.61 1.45 -10.38
N ARG A 245 -25.10 2.66 -10.20
CA ARG A 245 -26.52 3.02 -10.19
C ARG A 245 -26.99 3.50 -11.56
#